data_ee6195930c27e9679b9758568c95439d
#
_entry.id   ee6195930c27e9679b9758568c95439d
#
_cell.length_a   1.000
_cell.length_b   1.000
_cell.length_c   1.000
_cell.angle_alpha   90.00
_cell.angle_beta   90.00
_cell.angle_gamma   90.00
#
_symmetry.space_group_name_H-M   'P 1'
#
loop_
_entity.id
_entity.type
_entity.pdbx_description
1 polymer ?
#
loop_
_entity_poly.entity_id
_entity_poly.type
_entity_poly.pdbx_seq_one_letter_code
_entity_poly.pdbx_strand_id
1 'polypeptide(L)'
;MSVGEHEMRHDMLVYDSDDGFARYVALFVEEGVEAGQPVVVVTDSHLRAVLTDTLSASDAAAVTFRDRDEVYTRPEAALATYDAALRALLRGGAEAIRVYGELPFCREPEQQIAWQRYEAIVNHVFAAQPVWVTCGYNARLLPPQVVDDAWRTHREVHSQGWRENPHYESARDVVRSLAPVADALPGLRSLPLVEDEQAFRRLLAGELARDGVAADRATEMLTASVEVLVNAERHGGGLRGLRAGLAGDRFVCEITDAGPGLDDPFAGYMPPRRRADPVGLWTARQLTTRLDLLSSDSGLTVRLWI
;
A
#
# COMPACT_ATOMS: atom_id res chain seq x y z
N MET A 1 5.06 -30.24 2.14
CA MET A 1 6.30 -29.74 1.47
C MET A 1 6.78 -28.56 2.29
N SER A 2 7.97 -28.63 2.89
CA SER A 2 8.53 -27.52 3.69
C SER A 2 8.85 -26.37 2.72
N VAL A 3 8.07 -25.30 2.79
CA VAL A 3 8.45 -24.01 2.22
C VAL A 3 9.69 -23.56 2.99
N GLY A 4 10.72 -23.07 2.30
CA GLY A 4 11.95 -22.61 2.92
C GLY A 4 11.64 -21.64 4.05
N GLU A 5 12.26 -21.87 5.21
CA GLU A 5 11.95 -21.26 6.51
C GLU A 5 12.11 -19.72 6.58
N HIS A 6 12.31 -19.03 5.44
CA HIS A 6 12.68 -17.60 5.40
C HIS A 6 12.00 -16.80 4.26
N GLU A 7 10.97 -17.33 3.63
CA GLU A 7 10.28 -16.62 2.54
C GLU A 7 8.80 -16.36 2.88
N MET A 8 8.30 -15.20 2.44
CA MET A 8 6.89 -14.86 2.58
C MET A 8 6.01 -15.83 1.80
N ARG A 9 4.96 -16.31 2.47
CA ARG A 9 3.80 -16.93 1.84
C ARG A 9 2.65 -15.94 1.79
N HIS A 10 2.03 -15.75 0.62
CA HIS A 10 0.90 -14.86 0.44
C HIS A 10 -0.17 -15.58 -0.38
N ASP A 11 -1.24 -15.96 0.29
CA ASP A 11 -2.36 -16.68 -0.28
C ASP A 11 -3.69 -15.96 -0.07
N MET A 12 -4.72 -16.36 -0.80
CA MET A 12 -6.06 -15.83 -0.65
C MET A 12 -7.04 -16.90 -0.17
N LEU A 13 -7.95 -16.49 0.70
CA LEU A 13 -9.13 -17.21 1.08
C LEU A 13 -10.35 -16.61 0.40
N VAL A 14 -11.03 -17.38 -0.46
CA VAL A 14 -12.33 -16.99 -1.02
C VAL A 14 -13.41 -17.74 -0.25
N TYR A 15 -14.31 -17.01 0.40
CA TYR A 15 -15.40 -17.56 1.19
C TYR A 15 -16.72 -16.85 0.89
N ASP A 16 -17.85 -17.50 1.20
CA ASP A 16 -19.20 -17.00 0.94
C ASP A 16 -20.12 -17.04 2.17
N SER A 17 -19.61 -17.44 3.31
CA SER A 17 -20.36 -17.58 4.56
C SER A 17 -19.45 -17.44 5.78
N ASP A 18 -20.03 -17.07 6.91
CA ASP A 18 -19.35 -17.01 8.20
C ASP A 18 -18.75 -18.37 8.59
N ASP A 19 -19.46 -19.47 8.32
CA ASP A 19 -18.96 -20.83 8.54
C ASP A 19 -17.74 -21.14 7.65
N GLY A 20 -17.75 -20.70 6.40
CA GLY A 20 -16.62 -20.86 5.48
C GLY A 20 -15.38 -20.10 5.95
N PHE A 21 -15.58 -18.85 6.38
CA PHE A 21 -14.55 -18.03 7.00
C PHE A 21 -14.01 -18.69 8.27
N ALA A 22 -14.89 -19.01 9.23
CA ALA A 22 -14.51 -19.54 10.54
C ALA A 22 -13.73 -20.84 10.42
N ARG A 23 -14.19 -21.76 9.58
CA ARG A 23 -13.55 -23.08 9.37
C ARG A 23 -12.10 -22.95 8.93
N TYR A 24 -11.81 -22.02 8.01
CA TYR A 24 -10.45 -21.84 7.53
C TYR A 24 -9.60 -21.05 8.52
N VAL A 25 -10.13 -19.90 9.01
CA VAL A 25 -9.31 -18.99 9.83
C VAL A 25 -9.08 -19.56 11.23
N ALA A 26 -10.02 -20.34 11.78
CA ALA A 26 -9.78 -21.04 13.03
C ALA A 26 -8.61 -22.04 12.90
N LEU A 27 -8.60 -22.86 11.86
CA LEU A 27 -7.49 -23.80 11.60
C LEU A 27 -6.16 -23.05 11.39
N PHE A 28 -6.16 -21.95 10.64
CA PHE A 28 -4.99 -21.10 10.43
C PHE A 28 -4.43 -20.56 11.75
N VAL A 29 -5.31 -20.16 12.67
CA VAL A 29 -4.96 -19.70 14.02
C VAL A 29 -4.41 -20.84 14.86
N GLU A 30 -5.16 -21.93 14.97
CA GLU A 30 -4.80 -23.10 15.80
C GLU A 30 -3.42 -23.65 15.43
N GLU A 31 -3.16 -23.88 14.14
CA GLU A 31 -1.85 -24.32 13.65
C GLU A 31 -0.74 -23.30 13.96
N GLY A 32 -1.02 -22.00 13.91
CA GLY A 32 -0.06 -20.94 14.25
C GLY A 32 0.27 -20.94 15.73
N VAL A 33 -0.74 -21.03 16.58
CA VAL A 33 -0.60 -21.10 18.05
C VAL A 33 0.16 -22.36 18.47
N GLU A 34 -0.20 -23.52 17.89
CA GLU A 34 0.50 -24.79 18.16
C GLU A 34 1.97 -24.74 17.74
N ALA A 35 2.29 -24.05 16.65
CA ALA A 35 3.65 -23.83 16.18
C ALA A 35 4.41 -22.73 16.96
N GLY A 36 3.79 -22.10 17.95
CA GLY A 36 4.39 -20.99 18.72
C GLY A 36 4.59 -19.70 17.92
N GLN A 37 3.89 -19.56 16.81
CA GLN A 37 3.96 -18.38 15.94
C GLN A 37 3.01 -17.29 16.43
N PRO A 38 3.41 -16.02 16.50
CA PRO A 38 2.47 -14.92 16.66
C PRO A 38 1.43 -14.92 15.55
N VAL A 39 0.15 -14.84 15.93
CA VAL A 39 -0.99 -14.78 15.00
C VAL A 39 -1.68 -13.44 15.13
N VAL A 40 -1.79 -12.71 14.02
CA VAL A 40 -2.49 -11.42 13.93
C VAL A 40 -3.67 -11.57 12.99
N VAL A 41 -4.86 -11.18 13.46
CA VAL A 41 -6.10 -11.20 12.66
C VAL A 41 -6.62 -9.78 12.55
N VAL A 42 -6.68 -9.27 11.30
CA VAL A 42 -7.18 -7.94 10.96
C VAL A 42 -8.50 -8.08 10.23
N THR A 43 -9.60 -7.83 10.91
CA THR A 43 -10.96 -8.02 10.40
C THR A 43 -11.94 -7.07 11.08
N ASP A 44 -13.20 -7.09 10.67
CA ASP A 44 -14.25 -6.30 11.34
C ASP A 44 -14.76 -6.97 12.63
N SER A 45 -15.60 -6.24 13.37
CA SER A 45 -16.14 -6.70 14.65
C SER A 45 -17.04 -7.93 14.53
N HIS A 46 -17.76 -8.10 13.40
CA HIS A 46 -18.63 -9.25 13.16
C HIS A 46 -17.83 -10.52 13.01
N LEU A 47 -16.87 -10.54 12.08
CA LEU A 47 -16.03 -11.73 11.83
C LEU A 47 -15.09 -12.03 13.01
N ARG A 48 -14.66 -11.00 13.74
CA ARG A 48 -13.95 -11.21 15.01
C ARG A 48 -14.81 -11.99 16.01
N ALA A 49 -16.09 -11.62 16.17
CA ALA A 49 -16.99 -12.36 17.07
C ALA A 49 -17.17 -13.80 16.61
N VAL A 50 -17.45 -14.02 15.32
CA VAL A 50 -17.58 -15.35 14.71
C VAL A 50 -16.35 -16.22 14.98
N LEU A 51 -15.15 -15.67 14.77
CA LEU A 51 -13.91 -16.41 15.00
C LEU A 51 -13.67 -16.69 16.49
N THR A 52 -13.96 -15.71 17.37
CA THR A 52 -13.80 -15.88 18.82
C THR A 52 -14.74 -16.96 19.38
N ASP A 53 -15.95 -17.05 18.84
CA ASP A 53 -16.93 -18.09 19.24
C ASP A 53 -16.54 -19.49 18.71
N THR A 54 -15.72 -19.56 17.67
CA THR A 54 -15.26 -20.82 17.05
C THR A 54 -14.00 -21.36 17.73
N LEU A 55 -13.08 -20.49 18.14
CA LEU A 55 -11.81 -20.86 18.75
C LEU A 55 -11.98 -21.33 20.20
N SER A 56 -11.02 -22.15 20.68
CA SER A 56 -10.89 -22.38 22.11
C SER A 56 -10.56 -21.08 22.86
N ALA A 57 -10.89 -20.99 24.14
CA ALA A 57 -10.56 -19.82 24.94
C ALA A 57 -9.05 -19.52 25.00
N SER A 58 -8.21 -20.55 24.97
CA SER A 58 -6.75 -20.42 24.94
C SER A 58 -6.26 -19.87 23.62
N ASP A 59 -6.77 -20.35 22.49
CA ASP A 59 -6.37 -19.91 21.16
C ASP A 59 -6.85 -18.47 20.89
N ALA A 60 -8.10 -18.16 21.27
CA ALA A 60 -8.63 -16.81 21.18
C ALA A 60 -7.80 -15.79 22.01
N ALA A 61 -7.29 -16.21 23.17
CA ALA A 61 -6.42 -15.37 24.01
C ALA A 61 -4.99 -15.20 23.43
N ALA A 62 -4.55 -16.11 22.57
CA ALA A 62 -3.23 -16.05 21.93
C ALA A 62 -3.22 -15.17 20.66
N VAL A 63 -4.39 -14.86 20.08
CA VAL A 63 -4.52 -14.05 18.87
C VAL A 63 -4.45 -12.55 19.17
N THR A 64 -3.69 -11.83 18.36
CA THR A 64 -3.74 -10.36 18.33
C THR A 64 -4.79 -9.91 17.31
N PHE A 65 -5.96 -9.51 17.79
CA PHE A 65 -7.00 -8.92 16.95
C PHE A 65 -6.77 -7.43 16.73
N ARG A 66 -6.94 -6.97 15.49
CA ARG A 66 -6.92 -5.56 15.10
C ARG A 66 -8.16 -5.24 14.27
N ASP A 67 -8.67 -4.04 14.43
CA ASP A 67 -9.77 -3.55 13.62
C ASP A 67 -9.30 -3.25 12.19
N ARG A 68 -10.05 -3.73 11.20
CA ARG A 68 -9.75 -3.55 9.78
C ARG A 68 -9.69 -2.08 9.38
N ASP A 69 -10.64 -1.28 9.84
CA ASP A 69 -10.79 0.11 9.44
C ASP A 69 -9.71 1.01 10.11
N GLU A 70 -9.14 0.56 11.24
CA GLU A 70 -7.98 1.22 11.86
C GLU A 70 -6.67 0.92 11.13
N VAL A 71 -6.49 -0.32 10.65
CA VAL A 71 -5.24 -0.74 9.98
C VAL A 71 -5.20 -0.29 8.53
N TYR A 72 -6.30 -0.47 7.81
CA TYR A 72 -6.35 -0.21 6.37
C TYR A 72 -6.95 1.16 6.03
N THR A 73 -6.46 2.21 6.66
CA THR A 73 -6.89 3.60 6.36
C THR A 73 -6.48 4.03 4.96
N ARG A 74 -5.29 3.63 4.51
CA ARG A 74 -4.77 3.77 3.13
C ARG A 74 -3.57 2.81 2.93
N PRO A 75 -3.28 2.44 1.67
CA PRO A 75 -2.24 1.45 1.33
C PRO A 75 -0.87 1.71 1.95
N GLU A 76 -0.36 2.93 1.84
CA GLU A 76 0.97 3.30 2.32
C GLU A 76 1.07 3.26 3.85
N ALA A 77 0.00 3.66 4.55
CA ALA A 77 -0.06 3.59 6.00
C ALA A 77 -0.14 2.14 6.50
N ALA A 78 -0.91 1.29 5.79
CA ALA A 78 -0.99 -0.13 6.09
C ALA A 78 0.37 -0.82 5.94
N LEU A 79 1.11 -0.57 4.85
CA LEU A 79 2.47 -1.10 4.65
C LEU A 79 3.42 -0.71 5.79
N ALA A 80 3.41 0.58 6.19
CA ALA A 80 4.24 1.07 7.28
C ALA A 80 3.87 0.43 8.63
N THR A 81 2.58 0.25 8.90
CA THR A 81 2.06 -0.40 10.09
C THR A 81 2.51 -1.87 10.16
N TYR A 82 2.37 -2.60 9.07
CA TYR A 82 2.82 -3.99 9.00
C TYR A 82 4.34 -4.12 9.12
N ASP A 83 5.12 -3.28 8.42
CA ASP A 83 6.59 -3.32 8.54
C ASP A 83 7.04 -3.10 10.00
N ALA A 84 6.45 -2.13 10.70
CA ALA A 84 6.75 -1.85 12.10
C ALA A 84 6.36 -3.03 13.01
N ALA A 85 5.17 -3.60 12.82
CA ALA A 85 4.66 -4.73 13.62
C ALA A 85 5.49 -6.01 13.39
N LEU A 86 5.73 -6.39 12.13
CA LEU A 86 6.52 -7.57 11.79
C LEU A 86 7.94 -7.46 12.34
N ARG A 87 8.60 -6.31 12.18
CA ARG A 87 9.93 -6.07 12.77
C ARG A 87 9.94 -6.15 14.29
N ALA A 88 8.88 -5.69 14.95
CA ALA A 88 8.78 -5.78 16.42
C ALA A 88 8.68 -7.23 16.86
N LEU A 89 7.86 -8.05 16.23
CA LEU A 89 7.70 -9.47 16.52
C LEU A 89 8.99 -10.27 16.25
N LEU A 90 9.64 -10.04 15.11
CA LEU A 90 10.90 -10.70 14.76
C LEU A 90 12.05 -10.32 15.74
N ARG A 91 12.14 -9.03 16.14
CA ARG A 91 13.09 -8.62 17.20
C ARG A 91 12.75 -9.23 18.54
N GLY A 92 11.49 -9.55 18.81
CA GLY A 92 11.02 -10.27 19.98
C GLY A 92 11.34 -11.76 19.99
N GLY A 93 11.96 -12.28 18.90
CA GLY A 93 12.38 -13.67 18.79
C GLY A 93 11.38 -14.58 18.05
N ALA A 94 10.36 -14.03 17.39
CA ALA A 94 9.49 -14.83 16.53
C ALA A 94 10.28 -15.36 15.31
N GLU A 95 10.20 -16.66 15.06
CA GLU A 95 10.85 -17.32 13.90
C GLU A 95 9.98 -17.21 12.64
N ALA A 96 8.65 -17.23 12.80
CA ALA A 96 7.68 -16.99 11.75
C ALA A 96 6.44 -16.31 12.34
N ILE A 97 5.65 -15.64 11.48
CA ILE A 97 4.48 -14.89 11.89
C ILE A 97 3.31 -15.26 10.96
N ARG A 98 2.10 -15.35 11.50
CA ARG A 98 0.88 -15.51 10.71
C ARG A 98 0.03 -14.25 10.76
N VAL A 99 -0.46 -13.83 9.59
CA VAL A 99 -1.34 -12.67 9.44
C VAL A 99 -2.54 -13.07 8.60
N TYR A 100 -3.73 -12.88 9.13
CA TYR A 100 -4.96 -12.86 8.35
C TYR A 100 -5.44 -11.42 8.21
N GLY A 101 -5.85 -11.01 7.00
CA GLY A 101 -6.34 -9.66 6.77
C GLY A 101 -7.44 -9.60 5.70
N GLU A 102 -8.37 -8.65 5.87
CA GLU A 102 -9.40 -8.33 4.88
C GLU A 102 -9.31 -6.87 4.50
N LEU A 103 -9.03 -6.60 3.24
CA LEU A 103 -8.93 -5.24 2.74
C LEU A 103 -10.33 -4.57 2.64
N PRO A 104 -10.41 -3.25 2.91
CA PRO A 104 -11.65 -2.50 2.82
C PRO A 104 -11.94 -2.13 1.35
N PHE A 105 -12.17 -3.13 0.50
CA PHE A 105 -12.54 -2.86 -0.88
C PHE A 105 -13.85 -2.08 -0.94
N CYS A 106 -13.82 -0.94 -1.62
CA CYS A 106 -14.98 -0.10 -1.84
C CYS A 106 -15.39 -0.11 -3.32
N ARG A 107 -16.50 0.57 -3.63
CA ARG A 107 -16.99 0.64 -5.01
C ARG A 107 -16.28 1.68 -5.87
N GLU A 108 -15.42 2.50 -5.28
CA GLU A 108 -14.72 3.55 -6.01
C GLU A 108 -13.51 2.99 -6.76
N PRO A 109 -13.45 3.11 -8.10
CA PRO A 109 -12.41 2.48 -8.93
C PRO A 109 -10.99 2.88 -8.53
N GLU A 110 -10.77 4.13 -8.17
CA GLU A 110 -9.44 4.61 -7.74
C GLU A 110 -8.95 3.92 -6.47
N GLN A 111 -9.83 3.71 -5.50
CA GLN A 111 -9.50 3.01 -4.26
C GLN A 111 -9.30 1.51 -4.51
N GLN A 112 -10.10 0.89 -5.40
CA GLN A 112 -9.88 -0.50 -5.80
C GLN A 112 -8.49 -0.68 -6.40
N ILE A 113 -8.10 0.17 -7.35
CA ILE A 113 -6.77 0.16 -7.98
C ILE A 113 -5.66 0.35 -6.91
N ALA A 114 -5.87 1.24 -5.93
CA ALA A 114 -4.90 1.47 -4.88
C ALA A 114 -4.70 0.23 -4.00
N TRP A 115 -5.78 -0.46 -3.61
CA TRP A 115 -5.70 -1.70 -2.83
C TRP A 115 -5.19 -2.88 -3.66
N GLN A 116 -5.54 -3.00 -4.92
CA GLN A 116 -4.99 -3.99 -5.83
C GLN A 116 -3.46 -3.83 -6.00
N ARG A 117 -3.01 -2.57 -6.11
CA ARG A 117 -1.57 -2.25 -6.13
C ARG A 117 -0.90 -2.62 -4.81
N TYR A 118 -1.55 -2.36 -3.67
CA TYR A 118 -1.08 -2.74 -2.34
C TYR A 118 -0.79 -4.25 -2.25
N GLU A 119 -1.71 -5.10 -2.70
CA GLU A 119 -1.54 -6.56 -2.72
C GLU A 119 -0.30 -7.00 -3.51
N ALA A 120 -0.06 -6.37 -4.67
CA ALA A 120 1.14 -6.64 -5.44
C ALA A 120 2.41 -6.17 -4.71
N ILE A 121 2.37 -5.00 -4.06
CA ILE A 121 3.50 -4.42 -3.33
C ILE A 121 3.86 -5.26 -2.11
N VAL A 122 2.88 -5.79 -1.39
CA VAL A 122 3.09 -6.72 -0.27
C VAL A 122 4.00 -7.88 -0.68
N ASN A 123 3.78 -8.49 -1.86
CA ASN A 123 4.63 -9.55 -2.40
C ASN A 123 6.10 -9.15 -2.61
N HIS A 124 6.36 -7.89 -2.96
CA HIS A 124 7.72 -7.39 -3.15
C HIS A 124 8.39 -7.00 -1.83
N VAL A 125 7.65 -6.26 -1.02
CA VAL A 125 8.16 -5.61 0.19
C VAL A 125 8.51 -6.61 1.28
N PHE A 126 7.67 -7.62 1.46
CA PHE A 126 7.83 -8.62 2.52
C PHE A 126 8.40 -9.95 2.01
N ALA A 127 8.80 -10.05 0.73
CA ALA A 127 9.28 -11.29 0.11
C ALA A 127 10.30 -12.09 0.93
N ALA A 128 11.21 -11.40 1.62
CA ALA A 128 12.26 -12.02 2.44
C ALA A 128 11.91 -12.09 3.94
N GLN A 129 10.64 -11.88 4.31
CA GLN A 129 10.20 -11.96 5.71
C GLN A 129 9.58 -13.34 5.96
N PRO A 130 9.85 -13.98 7.11
CA PRO A 130 9.21 -15.24 7.50
C PRO A 130 7.77 -14.99 7.96
N VAL A 131 6.91 -14.63 7.02
CA VAL A 131 5.50 -14.31 7.30
C VAL A 131 4.59 -15.08 6.35
N TRP A 132 3.53 -15.65 6.91
CA TRP A 132 2.43 -16.20 6.13
C TRP A 132 1.24 -15.24 6.23
N VAL A 133 0.88 -14.62 5.10
CA VAL A 133 -0.26 -13.72 4.97
C VAL A 133 -1.37 -14.42 4.20
N THR A 134 -2.56 -14.46 4.76
CA THR A 134 -3.78 -14.88 4.07
C THR A 134 -4.73 -13.70 3.96
N CYS A 135 -5.08 -13.31 2.73
CA CYS A 135 -6.05 -12.26 2.47
C CYS A 135 -7.45 -12.84 2.25
N GLY A 136 -8.43 -12.36 3.02
CA GLY A 136 -9.83 -12.81 2.96
C GLY A 136 -10.65 -12.06 1.91
N TYR A 137 -11.42 -12.81 1.11
CA TYR A 137 -12.31 -12.28 0.08
C TYR A 137 -13.71 -12.87 0.22
N ASN A 138 -14.65 -12.08 0.74
CA ASN A 138 -16.04 -12.45 0.85
C ASN A 138 -16.74 -12.33 -0.50
N ALA A 139 -16.90 -13.45 -1.21
CA ALA A 139 -17.50 -13.51 -2.56
C ALA A 139 -18.99 -13.10 -2.62
N ARG A 140 -19.68 -13.00 -1.47
CA ARG A 140 -21.07 -12.51 -1.40
C ARG A 140 -21.14 -10.99 -1.35
N LEU A 141 -20.14 -10.34 -0.77
CA LEU A 141 -20.13 -8.91 -0.52
C LEU A 141 -19.30 -8.13 -1.55
N LEU A 142 -18.21 -8.73 -2.02
CA LEU A 142 -17.29 -8.09 -2.95
C LEU A 142 -17.78 -8.21 -4.40
N PRO A 143 -17.56 -7.19 -5.23
CA PRO A 143 -17.75 -7.29 -6.67
C PRO A 143 -16.91 -8.45 -7.23
N PRO A 144 -17.42 -9.25 -8.18
CA PRO A 144 -16.66 -10.34 -8.79
C PRO A 144 -15.28 -9.91 -9.33
N GLN A 145 -15.21 -8.71 -9.90
CA GLN A 145 -13.95 -8.15 -10.41
C GLN A 145 -12.86 -8.03 -9.34
N VAL A 146 -13.21 -7.69 -8.09
CA VAL A 146 -12.25 -7.61 -6.98
C VAL A 146 -11.64 -8.97 -6.69
N VAL A 147 -12.47 -10.03 -6.71
CA VAL A 147 -12.01 -11.39 -6.51
C VAL A 147 -11.15 -11.85 -7.70
N ASP A 148 -11.55 -11.51 -8.93
CA ASP A 148 -10.77 -11.83 -10.15
C ASP A 148 -9.41 -11.11 -10.15
N ASP A 149 -9.38 -9.85 -9.73
CA ASP A 149 -8.14 -9.08 -9.61
C ASP A 149 -7.18 -9.67 -8.56
N ALA A 150 -7.72 -10.23 -7.47
CA ALA A 150 -6.93 -10.86 -6.42
C ALA A 150 -6.16 -12.10 -6.91
N TRP A 151 -6.66 -12.82 -7.91
CA TRP A 151 -5.94 -13.93 -8.54
C TRP A 151 -4.59 -13.52 -9.10
N ARG A 152 -4.42 -12.28 -9.52
CA ARG A 152 -3.15 -11.79 -10.07
C ARG A 152 -2.03 -11.65 -9.03
N THR A 153 -2.38 -11.53 -7.75
CA THR A 153 -1.45 -11.20 -6.67
C THR A 153 -1.16 -12.34 -5.69
N HIS A 154 -1.94 -13.41 -5.72
CA HIS A 154 -1.81 -14.52 -4.77
C HIS A 154 -1.39 -15.80 -5.49
N ARG A 155 -0.32 -16.44 -5.00
CA ARG A 155 0.22 -17.69 -5.58
C ARG A 155 -0.64 -18.90 -5.29
N GLU A 156 -1.35 -18.87 -4.20
CA GLU A 156 -2.16 -19.96 -3.69
C GLU A 156 -3.56 -19.47 -3.33
N VAL A 157 -4.54 -20.33 -3.51
CA VAL A 157 -5.96 -20.01 -3.27
C VAL A 157 -6.62 -21.11 -2.46
N HIS A 158 -7.33 -20.70 -1.40
CA HIS A 158 -8.22 -21.53 -0.61
C HIS A 158 -9.67 -21.15 -0.92
N SER A 159 -10.43 -22.08 -1.48
CA SER A 159 -11.87 -21.90 -1.75
C SER A 159 -12.65 -23.15 -1.35
N GLN A 160 -12.51 -24.26 -2.07
CA GLN A 160 -13.01 -25.58 -1.76
C GLN A 160 -11.87 -26.58 -1.54
N GLY A 161 -10.76 -26.10 -0.96
CA GLY A 161 -9.48 -26.75 -0.81
C GLY A 161 -8.36 -25.87 -1.33
N TRP A 162 -7.14 -26.25 -1.03
CA TRP A 162 -5.95 -25.54 -1.47
C TRP A 162 -5.62 -25.89 -2.93
N ARG A 163 -5.18 -24.89 -3.70
CA ARG A 163 -4.66 -25.04 -5.05
C ARG A 163 -3.66 -23.96 -5.42
N GLU A 164 -2.70 -24.29 -6.25
CA GLU A 164 -1.84 -23.32 -6.92
C GLU A 164 -2.68 -22.44 -7.86
N ASN A 165 -2.25 -21.19 -7.99
CA ASN A 165 -2.92 -20.23 -8.86
C ASN A 165 -2.11 -20.04 -10.16
N PRO A 166 -2.61 -20.51 -11.30
CA PRO A 166 -1.95 -20.34 -12.59
C PRO A 166 -2.03 -18.90 -13.15
N HIS A 167 -2.84 -18.04 -12.53
CA HIS A 167 -3.03 -16.64 -12.96
C HIS A 167 -2.16 -15.65 -12.17
N TYR A 168 -1.28 -16.15 -11.30
CA TYR A 168 -0.36 -15.29 -10.55
C TYR A 168 0.59 -14.55 -11.49
N GLU A 169 0.69 -13.24 -11.30
CA GLU A 169 1.62 -12.37 -12.00
C GLU A 169 2.71 -11.84 -11.05
N SER A 170 3.85 -11.43 -11.60
CA SER A 170 4.87 -10.79 -10.76
C SER A 170 4.37 -9.46 -10.20
N ALA A 171 4.78 -9.13 -8.97
CA ALA A 171 4.43 -7.85 -8.35
C ALA A 171 4.76 -6.64 -9.27
N ARG A 172 5.88 -6.71 -9.98
CA ARG A 172 6.32 -5.67 -10.92
C ARG A 172 5.36 -5.52 -12.11
N ASP A 173 4.91 -6.62 -12.67
CA ASP A 173 4.00 -6.60 -13.82
C ASP A 173 2.62 -6.08 -13.43
N VAL A 174 2.10 -6.51 -12.27
CA VAL A 174 0.84 -5.99 -11.73
C VAL A 174 0.93 -4.49 -11.48
N VAL A 175 1.96 -4.01 -10.76
CA VAL A 175 2.10 -2.57 -10.46
C VAL A 175 2.25 -1.75 -11.74
N ARG A 176 3.00 -2.23 -12.72
CA ARG A 176 3.13 -1.56 -14.03
C ARG A 176 1.81 -1.52 -14.81
N SER A 177 1.03 -2.59 -14.79
CA SER A 177 -0.29 -2.64 -15.46
C SER A 177 -1.31 -1.69 -14.83
N LEU A 178 -1.13 -1.37 -13.55
CA LEU A 178 -1.95 -0.42 -12.78
C LEU A 178 -1.34 1.00 -12.75
N ALA A 179 -0.30 1.26 -13.54
CA ALA A 179 0.33 2.57 -13.59
C ALA A 179 -0.69 3.64 -14.02
N PRO A 180 -0.63 4.83 -13.42
CA PRO A 180 -1.52 5.92 -13.80
C PRO A 180 -1.26 6.34 -15.25
N VAL A 181 -2.32 6.68 -15.96
CA VAL A 181 -2.20 7.20 -17.32
C VAL A 181 -1.67 8.63 -17.26
N ALA A 182 -0.75 8.95 -18.17
CA ALA A 182 -0.12 10.27 -18.25
C ALA A 182 -1.04 11.35 -18.88
N ASP A 183 -2.34 11.27 -18.60
CA ASP A 183 -3.30 12.23 -19.11
C ASP A 183 -3.08 13.62 -18.52
N ALA A 184 -3.21 14.63 -19.36
CA ALA A 184 -3.17 16.01 -18.93
C ALA A 184 -4.35 16.33 -18.01
N LEU A 185 -4.07 16.93 -16.85
CA LEU A 185 -5.09 17.43 -15.94
C LEU A 185 -5.44 18.88 -16.31
N PRO A 186 -6.63 19.16 -16.85
CA PRO A 186 -6.96 20.47 -17.43
C PRO A 186 -7.00 21.61 -16.42
N GLY A 187 -7.25 21.31 -15.14
CA GLY A 187 -7.31 22.32 -14.07
C GLY A 187 -5.95 22.80 -13.55
N LEU A 188 -4.85 22.17 -13.96
CA LEU A 188 -3.52 22.55 -13.50
C LEU A 188 -2.93 23.70 -14.31
N ARG A 189 -2.44 24.72 -13.60
CA ARG A 189 -1.73 25.86 -14.14
C ARG A 189 -0.24 25.56 -14.23
N SER A 190 0.42 25.95 -15.32
CA SER A 190 1.87 25.95 -15.42
C SER A 190 2.44 27.05 -14.55
N LEU A 191 3.42 26.72 -13.73
CA LEU A 191 4.07 27.65 -12.82
C LEU A 191 5.50 27.94 -13.30
N PRO A 192 6.08 29.09 -12.95
CA PRO A 192 7.47 29.38 -13.27
C PRO A 192 8.40 28.40 -12.56
N LEU A 193 9.48 28.01 -13.23
CA LEU A 193 10.55 27.29 -12.60
C LEU A 193 11.29 28.23 -11.63
N VAL A 194 11.62 27.71 -10.47
CA VAL A 194 12.27 28.47 -9.40
C VAL A 194 13.64 27.88 -9.10
N GLU A 195 14.57 28.74 -8.66
CA GLU A 195 15.96 28.36 -8.48
C GLU A 195 16.27 27.81 -7.07
N ASP A 196 15.37 28.06 -6.10
CA ASP A 196 15.60 27.66 -4.72
C ASP A 196 14.31 27.15 -4.02
N GLU A 197 14.52 26.35 -2.97
CA GLU A 197 13.44 25.77 -2.17
C GLU A 197 12.52 26.84 -1.56
N GLN A 198 13.06 27.96 -1.11
CA GLN A 198 12.25 29.00 -0.46
C GLN A 198 11.33 29.71 -1.46
N ALA A 199 11.80 29.96 -2.68
CA ALA A 199 10.99 30.47 -3.77
C ALA A 199 9.89 29.47 -4.17
N PHE A 200 10.23 28.19 -4.25
CA PHE A 200 9.28 27.10 -4.49
C PHE A 200 8.19 27.07 -3.43
N ARG A 201 8.55 27.09 -2.14
CA ARG A 201 7.58 27.10 -1.03
C ARG A 201 6.63 28.29 -1.11
N ARG A 202 7.14 29.50 -1.37
CA ARG A 202 6.29 30.70 -1.50
C ARG A 202 5.32 30.58 -2.68
N LEU A 203 5.81 30.12 -3.83
CA LEU A 203 5.02 29.94 -5.03
C LEU A 203 3.86 28.95 -4.83
N LEU A 204 4.20 27.74 -4.33
CA LEU A 204 3.21 26.70 -4.11
C LEU A 204 2.23 27.07 -2.99
N ALA A 205 2.69 27.74 -1.92
CA ALA A 205 1.80 28.24 -0.87
C ALA A 205 0.77 29.26 -1.41
N GLY A 206 1.19 30.10 -2.35
CA GLY A 206 0.28 31.02 -3.06
C GLY A 206 -0.80 30.29 -3.86
N GLU A 207 -0.45 29.20 -4.55
CA GLU A 207 -1.42 28.40 -5.31
C GLU A 207 -2.39 27.63 -4.40
N LEU A 208 -1.88 27.05 -3.29
CA LEU A 208 -2.70 26.38 -2.28
C LEU A 208 -3.71 27.34 -1.63
N ALA A 209 -3.27 28.55 -1.28
CA ALA A 209 -4.13 29.57 -0.71
C ALA A 209 -5.19 30.05 -1.73
N ARG A 210 -4.78 30.23 -3.01
CA ARG A 210 -5.66 30.62 -4.12
C ARG A 210 -6.80 29.64 -4.33
N ASP A 211 -6.51 28.34 -4.23
CA ASP A 211 -7.47 27.28 -4.45
C ASP A 211 -8.20 26.84 -3.14
N GLY A 212 -7.98 27.56 -2.03
CA GLY A 212 -8.73 27.40 -0.77
C GLY A 212 -8.36 26.14 0.01
N VAL A 213 -7.17 25.59 -0.18
CA VAL A 213 -6.73 24.38 0.53
C VAL A 213 -6.56 24.68 2.02
N ALA A 214 -7.09 23.80 2.89
CA ALA A 214 -6.99 23.94 4.34
C ALA A 214 -5.52 23.93 4.81
N ALA A 215 -5.21 24.68 5.87
CA ALA A 215 -3.84 24.97 6.30
C ALA A 215 -3.00 23.73 6.64
N ASP A 216 -3.60 22.73 7.27
CA ASP A 216 -2.98 21.45 7.59
C ASP A 216 -2.61 20.69 6.32
N ARG A 217 -3.55 20.56 5.38
CA ARG A 217 -3.34 19.91 4.08
C ARG A 217 -2.32 20.67 3.22
N ALA A 218 -2.35 22.01 3.27
CA ALA A 218 -1.36 22.84 2.60
C ALA A 218 0.07 22.60 3.14
N THR A 219 0.22 22.42 4.46
CA THR A 219 1.50 22.10 5.09
C THR A 219 2.01 20.72 4.64
N GLU A 220 1.14 19.72 4.59
CA GLU A 220 1.47 18.38 4.10
C GLU A 220 1.90 18.41 2.63
N MET A 221 1.16 19.10 1.76
CA MET A 221 1.50 19.26 0.33
C MET A 221 2.84 19.97 0.15
N LEU A 222 3.08 21.06 0.88
CA LEU A 222 4.35 21.80 0.83
C LEU A 222 5.53 20.91 1.23
N THR A 223 5.38 20.14 2.30
CA THR A 223 6.43 19.23 2.76
C THR A 223 6.68 18.12 1.74
N ALA A 224 5.64 17.46 1.27
CA ALA A 224 5.75 16.41 0.25
C ALA A 224 6.38 16.91 -1.05
N SER A 225 5.97 18.11 -1.51
CA SER A 225 6.48 18.69 -2.75
C SER A 225 7.94 19.10 -2.67
N VAL A 226 8.41 19.55 -1.51
CA VAL A 226 9.84 19.89 -1.30
C VAL A 226 10.70 18.62 -1.34
N GLU A 227 10.23 17.51 -0.75
CA GLU A 227 10.95 16.25 -0.85
C GLU A 227 11.12 15.79 -2.31
N VAL A 228 10.07 15.99 -3.12
CA VAL A 228 10.12 15.68 -4.56
C VAL A 228 11.05 16.65 -5.31
N LEU A 229 11.00 17.94 -5.00
CA LEU A 229 11.92 18.96 -5.58
C LEU A 229 13.37 18.59 -5.31
N VAL A 230 13.71 18.26 -4.06
CA VAL A 230 15.07 17.86 -3.68
C VAL A 230 15.51 16.60 -4.42
N ASN A 231 14.60 15.64 -4.64
CA ASN A 231 14.89 14.47 -5.46
C ASN A 231 15.13 14.82 -6.93
N ALA A 232 14.36 15.74 -7.52
CA ALA A 232 14.54 16.21 -8.88
C ALA A 232 15.93 16.88 -9.06
N GLU A 233 16.36 17.66 -8.09
CA GLU A 233 17.68 18.30 -8.11
C GLU A 233 18.83 17.30 -7.96
N ARG A 234 18.71 16.35 -7.03
CA ARG A 234 19.80 15.41 -6.72
C ARG A 234 19.93 14.26 -7.70
N HIS A 235 18.82 13.80 -8.24
CA HIS A 235 18.75 12.55 -9.02
C HIS A 235 18.17 12.76 -10.43
N GLY A 236 17.36 13.80 -10.61
CA GLY A 236 16.59 14.06 -11.82
C GLY A 236 17.21 15.11 -12.75
N GLY A 237 18.46 15.55 -12.54
CA GLY A 237 19.09 16.55 -13.41
C GLY A 237 18.46 17.94 -13.34
N GLY A 238 17.65 18.21 -12.33
CA GLY A 238 17.01 19.49 -12.08
C GLY A 238 15.52 19.54 -12.46
N LEU A 239 14.86 20.61 -12.01
CA LEU A 239 13.46 20.88 -12.27
C LEU A 239 13.26 21.29 -13.74
N ARG A 240 12.35 20.60 -14.43
CA ARG A 240 11.99 20.87 -15.84
C ARG A 240 10.58 21.40 -16.01
N GLY A 241 9.67 21.03 -15.11
CA GLY A 241 8.27 21.45 -15.17
C GLY A 241 7.63 21.49 -13.79
N LEU A 242 6.77 22.48 -13.61
CA LEU A 242 5.99 22.65 -12.39
C LEU A 242 4.55 23.03 -12.76
N ARG A 243 3.57 22.30 -12.27
CA ARG A 243 2.16 22.59 -12.46
C ARG A 243 1.40 22.39 -11.15
N ALA A 244 0.43 23.22 -10.85
CA ALA A 244 -0.44 23.03 -9.70
C ALA A 244 -1.84 23.59 -9.92
N GLY A 245 -2.82 23.06 -9.19
CA GLY A 245 -4.20 23.50 -9.25
C GLY A 245 -5.18 22.41 -8.87
N LEU A 246 -6.46 22.67 -9.07
CA LEU A 246 -7.53 21.71 -8.79
C LEU A 246 -7.77 20.78 -9.99
N ALA A 247 -7.83 19.48 -9.71
CA ALA A 247 -8.34 18.46 -10.61
C ALA A 247 -9.58 17.83 -9.96
N GLY A 248 -10.76 18.28 -10.40
CA GLY A 248 -12.00 18.03 -9.67
C GLY A 248 -12.01 18.78 -8.34
N ASP A 249 -12.22 18.07 -7.27
CA ASP A 249 -12.25 18.58 -5.88
C ASP A 249 -10.90 18.44 -5.14
N ARG A 250 -9.87 17.88 -5.79
CA ARG A 250 -8.56 17.64 -5.19
C ARG A 250 -7.51 18.61 -5.72
N PHE A 251 -6.66 19.10 -4.81
CA PHE A 251 -5.50 19.87 -5.24
C PHE A 251 -4.37 18.93 -5.67
N VAL A 252 -3.73 19.27 -6.78
CA VAL A 252 -2.64 18.50 -7.39
C VAL A 252 -1.44 19.38 -7.60
N CYS A 253 -0.25 18.85 -7.27
CA CYS A 253 1.04 19.41 -7.66
C CYS A 253 1.80 18.40 -8.52
N GLU A 254 2.21 18.80 -9.72
CA GLU A 254 3.08 18.03 -10.62
C GLU A 254 4.47 18.66 -10.66
N ILE A 255 5.46 17.84 -10.39
CA ILE A 255 6.89 18.22 -10.44
C ILE A 255 7.55 17.29 -11.46
N THR A 256 8.11 17.87 -12.53
CA THR A 256 8.78 17.12 -13.59
C THR A 256 10.27 17.43 -13.58
N ASP A 257 11.10 16.42 -13.55
CA ASP A 257 12.56 16.53 -13.66
C ASP A 257 13.07 16.31 -15.09
N ALA A 258 14.37 16.52 -15.30
CA ALA A 258 15.04 16.34 -16.59
C ALA A 258 15.87 15.04 -16.66
N GLY A 259 15.68 14.13 -15.72
CA GLY A 259 16.45 12.89 -15.59
C GLY A 259 16.06 11.80 -16.57
N PRO A 260 16.62 10.60 -16.40
CA PRO A 260 16.34 9.45 -17.26
C PRO A 260 15.02 8.74 -16.91
N GLY A 261 14.20 9.31 -16.02
CA GLY A 261 13.03 8.64 -15.46
C GLY A 261 13.39 7.68 -14.32
N LEU A 262 12.41 6.88 -13.90
CA LEU A 262 12.54 5.94 -12.79
C LEU A 262 11.97 4.57 -13.19
N ASP A 263 12.80 3.54 -13.20
CA ASP A 263 12.35 2.18 -13.56
C ASP A 263 11.82 1.38 -12.35
N ASP A 264 11.97 1.88 -11.12
CA ASP A 264 11.48 1.20 -9.93
C ASP A 264 10.01 1.54 -9.63
N PRO A 265 9.04 0.65 -9.90
CA PRO A 265 7.63 0.89 -9.63
C PRO A 265 7.29 0.84 -8.13
N PHE A 266 8.23 0.37 -7.28
CA PHE A 266 8.06 0.26 -5.83
C PHE A 266 8.64 1.44 -5.06
N ALA A 267 9.18 2.43 -5.75
CA ALA A 267 9.82 3.57 -5.13
C ALA A 267 8.90 4.30 -4.13
N GLY A 268 9.41 4.56 -2.95
CA GLY A 268 8.72 5.28 -1.88
C GLY A 268 7.65 4.50 -1.12
N TYR A 269 7.43 3.22 -1.39
CA TYR A 269 6.46 2.43 -0.59
C TYR A 269 7.00 1.95 0.75
N MET A 270 8.32 1.87 0.90
CA MET A 270 8.94 1.45 2.16
C MET A 270 9.73 2.58 2.81
N PRO A 271 9.73 2.62 4.16
CA PRO A 271 10.64 3.50 4.86
C PRO A 271 12.10 3.13 4.56
N PRO A 272 13.01 4.09 4.59
CA PRO A 272 14.42 3.83 4.35
C PRO A 272 14.96 2.84 5.40
N ARG A 273 15.70 1.86 4.94
CA ARG A 273 16.28 0.83 5.81
C ARG A 273 17.56 1.31 6.51
N ARG A 274 18.26 2.28 5.93
CA ARG A 274 19.48 2.89 6.46
C ARG A 274 19.29 4.39 6.59
N ARG A 275 19.97 5.00 7.56
CA ARG A 275 19.91 6.46 7.80
C ARG A 275 20.37 7.28 6.59
N ALA A 276 21.14 6.71 5.68
CA ALA A 276 21.62 7.35 4.46
C ALA A 276 20.69 7.15 3.24
N ASP A 277 19.67 6.29 3.34
CA ASP A 277 18.76 6.04 2.23
C ASP A 277 17.83 7.24 2.03
N PRO A 278 17.46 7.57 0.77
CA PRO A 278 16.57 8.69 0.49
C PRO A 278 15.17 8.43 1.07
N VAL A 279 14.71 9.36 1.91
CA VAL A 279 13.38 9.32 2.55
C VAL A 279 12.30 10.02 1.71
N GLY A 280 12.68 10.83 0.74
CA GLY A 280 11.82 11.80 0.08
C GLY A 280 10.51 11.26 -0.48
N LEU A 281 10.56 10.25 -1.36
CA LEU A 281 9.35 9.67 -1.94
C LEU A 281 8.48 8.93 -0.91
N TRP A 282 9.10 8.29 0.09
CA TRP A 282 8.36 7.68 1.18
C TRP A 282 7.62 8.74 2.01
N THR A 283 8.31 9.82 2.40
CA THR A 283 7.69 10.93 3.12
C THR A 283 6.55 11.56 2.30
N ALA A 284 6.79 11.81 1.01
CA ALA A 284 5.78 12.34 0.12
C ALA A 284 4.52 11.44 0.05
N ARG A 285 4.69 10.11 -0.04
CA ARG A 285 3.57 9.16 -0.01
C ARG A 285 2.84 9.18 1.34
N GLN A 286 3.54 9.37 2.46
CA GLN A 286 2.88 9.41 3.78
C GLN A 286 2.03 10.69 3.96
N LEU A 287 2.39 11.79 3.33
CA LEU A 287 1.74 13.10 3.49
C LEU A 287 0.65 13.39 2.45
N THR A 288 0.56 12.61 1.38
CA THR A 288 -0.43 12.82 0.29
C THR A 288 -1.50 11.74 0.28
N THR A 289 -2.68 12.03 -0.25
CA THR A 289 -3.74 11.03 -0.43
C THR A 289 -3.40 10.04 -1.54
N ARG A 290 -2.65 10.51 -2.55
CA ARG A 290 -2.14 9.71 -3.65
C ARG A 290 -0.86 10.32 -4.19
N LEU A 291 0.09 9.49 -4.61
CA LEU A 291 1.30 9.87 -5.34
C LEU A 291 1.45 8.98 -6.57
N ASP A 292 1.51 9.61 -7.74
CA ASP A 292 1.73 8.92 -9.02
C ASP A 292 3.14 9.21 -9.53
N LEU A 293 3.79 8.18 -10.06
CA LEU A 293 5.08 8.27 -10.75
C LEU A 293 4.84 8.04 -12.24
N LEU A 294 5.06 9.07 -13.05
CA LEU A 294 4.91 9.03 -14.49
C LEU A 294 6.30 9.12 -15.11
N SER A 295 6.89 7.96 -15.36
CA SER A 295 8.26 7.86 -15.89
C SER A 295 8.26 7.83 -17.40
N SER A 296 9.23 8.52 -18.01
CA SER A 296 9.51 8.51 -19.44
C SER A 296 11.03 8.61 -19.68
N ASP A 297 11.48 8.36 -20.90
CA ASP A 297 12.89 8.52 -21.29
C ASP A 297 13.39 9.97 -21.14
N SER A 298 12.49 10.93 -20.96
CA SER A 298 12.81 12.35 -20.89
C SER A 298 12.61 12.96 -19.50
N GLY A 299 12.36 12.15 -18.48
CA GLY A 299 12.20 12.58 -17.08
C GLY A 299 11.12 11.84 -16.32
N LEU A 300 11.08 12.11 -15.03
CA LEU A 300 10.04 11.65 -14.11
C LEU A 300 9.11 12.81 -13.76
N THR A 301 7.81 12.61 -13.95
CA THR A 301 6.79 13.49 -13.36
C THR A 301 6.23 12.83 -12.11
N VAL A 302 6.38 13.48 -10.98
CA VAL A 302 5.73 13.10 -9.72
C VAL A 302 4.48 13.95 -9.55
N ARG A 303 3.34 13.29 -9.45
CA ARG A 303 2.03 13.91 -9.26
C ARG A 303 1.54 13.65 -7.83
N LEU A 304 1.39 14.69 -7.05
CA LEU A 304 1.00 14.67 -5.64
C LEU A 304 -0.44 15.15 -5.50
N TRP A 305 -1.28 14.42 -4.75
CA TRP A 305 -2.71 14.71 -4.55
C TRP A 305 -3.03 14.91 -3.06
N ILE A 306 -3.85 15.88 -2.75
CA ILE A 306 -4.44 16.05 -1.41
C ILE A 306 -5.93 16.37 -1.48
#